data_57c4f6b7d70ca9a376b9a2078dae3a4a
#
_entry.id   57c4f6b7d70ca9a376b9a2078dae3a4a
#
_cell.length_a   1.000
_cell.length_b   1.000
_cell.length_c   1.000
_cell.angle_alpha   90.00
_cell.angle_beta   90.00
_cell.angle_gamma   90.00
#
_symmetry.space_group_name_H-M   'P 1'
#
loop_
_entity.id
_entity.type
_entity.pdbx_description
1 polymer ?
#
loop_
_entity_poly.entity_id
_entity_poly.type
_entity_poly.pdbx_seq_one_letter_code
_entity_poly.pdbx_strand_id
1 'polypeptide(L)'
;MTAARRPLRAAACALAVALLGGCAVIQRDEVAAPEAPPSTSTVAVTTPVVQPYDVVAPDLKPATAPKPTTGAGITTYADSFGVYASVCTLGFLARYPGGEVVAFTAGHCAELAGKARPGRSPVARYLTSGGGSTPFGEYIKATRSTRGQDIAIIQVVGADVAPIARSIGPVRGVSSTEELRAGRPEICVVGARTGRHCGVLDDVSGTRVTWAGIPAVEGDSGGPVYARWPDGSFTAVGVINTVHTRTDGTGTGGGTGTLIAADIEANEMTLLGVS
;
A
#
# COMPACT_ATOMS: atom_id res chain seq x y z
N MET A 1 -49.44 -27.12 -8.71
CA MET A 1 -50.35 -26.02 -8.33
C MET A 1 -49.57 -24.74 -8.42
N THR A 2 -49.76 -24.11 -9.36
CA THR A 2 -50.25 -22.86 -9.93
C THR A 2 -49.15 -21.77 -9.95
N ALA A 3 -48.65 -21.59 -11.16
CA ALA A 3 -47.77 -20.47 -11.54
C ALA A 3 -48.56 -19.17 -11.68
N ALA A 4 -48.03 -18.06 -11.20
CA ALA A 4 -48.55 -16.73 -11.50
C ALA A 4 -47.52 -15.92 -12.29
N ARG A 5 -47.80 -15.74 -13.59
CA ARG A 5 -47.09 -14.81 -14.49
C ARG A 5 -47.64 -13.39 -14.29
N ARG A 6 -46.77 -12.39 -14.23
CA ARG A 6 -47.12 -10.96 -14.33
C ARG A 6 -46.66 -10.40 -15.68
N PRO A 7 -47.44 -9.53 -16.32
CA PRO A 7 -47.21 -9.07 -17.69
C PRO A 7 -46.31 -7.83 -17.77
N LEU A 8 -45.55 -7.76 -18.88
CA LEU A 8 -44.83 -6.57 -19.36
C LEU A 8 -45.85 -5.45 -19.71
N ARG A 9 -45.55 -4.24 -19.29
CA ARG A 9 -46.14 -3.01 -19.85
C ARG A 9 -45.09 -2.30 -20.70
N ALA A 10 -45.38 -2.25 -22.00
CA ALA A 10 -44.72 -1.39 -22.96
C ALA A 10 -45.32 0.01 -22.86
N ALA A 11 -44.50 1.05 -22.77
CA ALA A 11 -44.91 2.44 -22.92
C ALA A 11 -44.27 2.99 -24.20
N ALA A 12 -45.15 3.32 -25.17
CA ALA A 12 -44.79 4.04 -26.38
C ALA A 12 -44.77 5.54 -26.08
N CYS A 13 -43.72 6.25 -26.45
CA CYS A 13 -43.69 7.72 -26.50
C CYS A 13 -43.73 8.20 -27.94
N ALA A 14 -44.75 9.01 -28.23
CA ALA A 14 -45.05 9.62 -29.52
C ALA A 14 -44.09 10.81 -29.82
N LEU A 15 -43.65 10.91 -31.06
CA LEU A 15 -43.03 12.10 -31.64
C LEU A 15 -44.07 13.20 -31.86
N ALA A 16 -43.76 14.41 -31.40
CA ALA A 16 -44.41 15.65 -31.87
C ALA A 16 -43.41 16.52 -32.60
N VAL A 17 -43.62 16.68 -33.91
CA VAL A 17 -42.89 17.64 -34.76
C VAL A 17 -43.70 18.94 -34.77
N ALA A 18 -43.09 20.04 -34.32
CA ALA A 18 -43.62 21.39 -34.48
C ALA A 18 -42.74 22.19 -35.42
N LEU A 19 -43.25 22.45 -36.62
CA LEU A 19 -42.72 23.42 -37.59
C LEU A 19 -43.24 24.80 -37.20
N LEU A 20 -42.37 25.75 -36.90
CA LEU A 20 -42.70 27.17 -36.91
C LEU A 20 -41.60 27.93 -37.65
N GLY A 21 -41.98 28.50 -38.81
CA GLY A 21 -41.16 29.43 -39.57
C GLY A 21 -41.07 30.78 -38.85
N GLY A 22 -39.94 31.40 -38.90
CA GLY A 22 -39.70 32.76 -38.42
C GLY A 22 -38.67 33.51 -39.28
N CYS A 23 -39.05 34.68 -39.71
CA CYS A 23 -38.40 35.57 -40.65
C CYS A 23 -36.94 35.93 -40.31
N ALA A 24 -36.08 35.87 -41.28
CA ALA A 24 -34.70 36.36 -41.21
C ALA A 24 -34.67 37.89 -41.18
N VAL A 25 -34.17 38.45 -40.10
CA VAL A 25 -33.71 39.85 -40.05
C VAL A 25 -32.18 39.83 -40.27
N ILE A 26 -31.73 40.40 -41.39
CA ILE A 26 -30.29 40.54 -41.68
C ILE A 26 -29.78 41.73 -40.87
N GLN A 27 -29.14 41.47 -39.73
CA GLN A 27 -28.29 42.42 -39.05
C GLN A 27 -26.87 42.31 -39.66
N ARG A 28 -26.33 43.42 -40.11
CA ARG A 28 -24.92 43.55 -40.51
C ARG A 28 -24.12 43.53 -39.22
N ASP A 29 -23.41 42.45 -38.95
CA ASP A 29 -22.43 42.37 -37.89
C ASP A 29 -21.18 43.16 -38.28
N GLU A 30 -20.86 44.09 -37.43
CA GLU A 30 -19.61 44.84 -37.37
C GLU A 30 -18.47 43.86 -37.13
N VAL A 31 -17.49 43.82 -38.03
CA VAL A 31 -16.32 42.95 -37.95
C VAL A 31 -15.47 43.41 -36.76
N ALA A 32 -15.63 42.73 -35.62
CA ALA A 32 -14.74 42.89 -34.49
C ALA A 32 -13.31 42.41 -34.87
N ALA A 33 -12.32 43.17 -34.48
CA ALA A 33 -10.91 42.82 -34.67
C ALA A 33 -10.60 41.48 -33.98
N PRO A 34 -9.69 40.65 -34.54
CA PRO A 34 -9.34 39.38 -33.94
C PRO A 34 -8.71 39.60 -32.57
N GLU A 35 -9.34 39.03 -31.57
CA GLU A 35 -8.85 38.96 -30.19
C GLU A 35 -7.55 38.16 -30.17
N ALA A 36 -6.51 38.70 -29.55
CA ALA A 36 -5.24 38.01 -29.40
C ALA A 36 -5.41 36.66 -28.68
N PRO A 37 -4.75 35.58 -29.12
CA PRO A 37 -4.89 34.28 -28.47
C PRO A 37 -4.48 34.37 -27.00
N PRO A 38 -5.19 33.71 -26.11
CA PRO A 38 -4.85 33.70 -24.68
C PRO A 38 -3.44 33.16 -24.51
N SER A 39 -2.61 33.91 -23.79
CA SER A 39 -1.27 33.48 -23.40
C SER A 39 -1.38 32.16 -22.62
N THR A 40 -1.04 31.06 -23.27
CA THR A 40 -0.86 29.76 -22.61
C THR A 40 0.32 29.90 -21.66
N SER A 41 0.03 30.14 -20.38
CA SER A 41 1.01 29.91 -19.31
C SER A 41 1.35 28.43 -19.34
N THR A 42 2.47 28.11 -19.95
CA THR A 42 3.12 26.81 -19.81
C THR A 42 3.54 26.70 -18.33
N VAL A 43 2.72 26.04 -17.53
CA VAL A 43 3.16 25.54 -16.23
C VAL A 43 4.31 24.59 -16.53
N ALA A 44 5.53 25.02 -16.23
CA ALA A 44 6.70 24.16 -16.32
C ALA A 44 6.44 22.96 -15.39
N VAL A 45 6.16 21.82 -15.98
CA VAL A 45 6.16 20.54 -15.25
C VAL A 45 7.62 20.31 -14.87
N THR A 46 8.00 20.79 -13.69
CA THR A 46 9.27 20.42 -13.08
C THR A 46 9.17 18.92 -12.79
N THR A 47 9.79 18.11 -13.65
CA THR A 47 10.09 16.71 -13.34
C THR A 47 10.80 16.71 -11.99
N PRO A 48 10.29 15.98 -10.98
CA PRO A 48 10.96 15.91 -9.70
C PRO A 48 12.37 15.36 -9.96
N VAL A 49 13.38 16.16 -9.61
CA VAL A 49 14.77 15.71 -9.65
C VAL A 49 14.90 14.66 -8.59
N VAL A 50 15.01 13.39 -9.01
CA VAL A 50 15.35 12.29 -8.10
C VAL A 50 16.72 12.62 -7.54
N GLN A 51 16.79 13.03 -6.27
CA GLN A 51 18.05 13.26 -5.59
C GLN A 51 18.84 11.95 -5.59
N PRO A 52 20.17 11.99 -5.84
CA PRO A 52 20.98 10.81 -5.67
C PRO A 52 20.83 10.34 -4.23
N TYR A 53 20.36 9.09 -4.07
CA TYR A 53 20.20 8.46 -2.75
C TYR A 53 21.53 7.85 -2.33
N ASP A 54 21.79 7.91 -1.04
CA ASP A 54 22.95 7.24 -0.44
C ASP A 54 22.78 5.71 -0.54
N VAL A 55 23.84 5.03 -0.89
CA VAL A 55 23.89 3.57 -0.90
C VAL A 55 23.77 3.06 0.53
N VAL A 56 22.74 2.27 0.81
CA VAL A 56 22.52 1.72 2.15
C VAL A 56 23.36 0.48 2.36
N ALA A 57 24.10 0.44 3.46
CA ALA A 57 24.93 -0.70 3.82
C ALA A 57 24.09 -1.93 4.20
N PRO A 58 24.47 -3.15 3.76
CA PRO A 58 23.66 -4.36 4.00
C PRO A 58 23.71 -4.88 5.44
N ASP A 59 24.63 -4.40 6.26
CA ASP A 59 24.86 -4.82 7.65
C ASP A 59 24.07 -4.02 8.70
N LEU A 60 23.12 -3.17 8.28
CA LEU A 60 22.26 -2.42 9.17
C LEU A 60 21.50 -3.35 10.12
N LYS A 61 21.58 -3.05 11.42
CA LYS A 61 20.84 -3.80 12.44
C LYS A 61 19.35 -3.50 12.32
N PRO A 62 18.49 -4.52 12.36
CA PRO A 62 17.05 -4.30 12.27
C PRO A 62 16.50 -3.59 13.52
N ALA A 63 15.49 -2.77 13.34
CA ALA A 63 14.79 -2.07 14.40
C ALA A 63 14.15 -3.05 15.39
N THR A 64 14.34 -2.79 16.66
CA THR A 64 13.74 -3.54 17.77
C THR A 64 12.63 -2.74 18.44
N ALA A 65 11.72 -3.42 19.10
CA ALA A 65 10.61 -2.77 19.80
C ALA A 65 10.28 -3.48 21.12
N PRO A 66 9.66 -2.78 22.10
CA PRO A 66 9.19 -3.39 23.34
C PRO A 66 7.93 -4.23 23.15
N LYS A 67 7.21 -4.02 22.04
CA LYS A 67 6.00 -4.76 21.62
C LYS A 67 5.87 -4.73 20.10
N PRO A 68 5.04 -5.61 19.48
CA PRO A 68 4.82 -5.57 18.04
C PRO A 68 4.42 -4.19 17.57
N THR A 69 5.24 -3.60 16.72
CA THR A 69 5.10 -2.20 16.28
C THR A 69 5.29 -2.14 14.77
N THR A 70 4.43 -1.39 14.08
CA THR A 70 4.60 -1.09 12.65
C THR A 70 6.00 -0.56 12.37
N GLY A 71 6.70 -1.16 11.41
CA GLY A 71 8.09 -0.82 11.05
C GLY A 71 9.16 -1.53 11.89
N ALA A 72 8.79 -2.31 12.91
CA ALA A 72 9.76 -3.10 13.68
C ALA A 72 10.17 -4.38 12.96
N GLY A 73 11.37 -4.85 13.24
CA GLY A 73 11.89 -6.11 12.74
C GLY A 73 11.08 -7.31 13.28
N ILE A 74 10.76 -8.23 12.40
CA ILE A 74 10.15 -9.51 12.75
C ILE A 74 10.96 -10.66 12.19
N THR A 75 10.79 -11.83 12.78
CA THR A 75 11.34 -13.09 12.29
C THR A 75 10.24 -14.13 12.24
N THR A 76 10.43 -15.15 11.41
CA THR A 76 9.49 -16.24 11.24
C THR A 76 10.13 -17.55 11.63
N TYR A 77 9.43 -18.37 12.39
CA TYR A 77 9.85 -19.69 12.81
C TYR A 77 8.84 -20.73 12.33
N ALA A 78 9.33 -21.88 11.93
CA ALA A 78 8.47 -23.01 11.53
C ALA A 78 7.64 -23.54 12.69
N ASP A 79 8.17 -23.42 13.91
CA ASP A 79 7.51 -23.73 15.19
C ASP A 79 8.21 -22.94 16.33
N SER A 80 7.76 -23.15 17.57
CA SER A 80 8.30 -22.49 18.75
C SER A 80 9.79 -22.77 19.01
N PHE A 81 10.37 -23.76 18.35
CA PHE A 81 11.72 -24.27 18.56
C PHE A 81 12.64 -24.13 17.32
N GLY A 82 12.11 -23.56 16.23
CA GLY A 82 12.82 -23.46 14.95
C GLY A 82 14.02 -22.51 14.96
N VAL A 83 14.93 -22.74 14.03
CA VAL A 83 16.08 -21.86 13.81
C VAL A 83 15.60 -20.60 13.07
N TYR A 84 16.09 -19.47 13.52
CA TYR A 84 15.95 -18.16 12.89
C TYR A 84 16.42 -18.19 11.42
N ALA A 85 15.55 -17.81 10.49
CA ALA A 85 15.86 -17.87 9.07
C ALA A 85 16.28 -16.52 8.49
N SER A 86 15.49 -15.47 8.67
CA SER A 86 15.82 -14.11 8.22
C SER A 86 14.94 -13.06 8.91
N VAL A 87 15.29 -11.80 8.71
CA VAL A 87 14.52 -10.65 9.19
C VAL A 87 13.58 -10.17 8.11
N CYS A 88 12.37 -9.85 8.52
CA CYS A 88 11.41 -9.03 7.77
C CYS A 88 11.00 -7.83 8.65
N THR A 89 10.07 -7.04 8.12
CA THR A 89 9.49 -5.89 8.81
C THR A 89 8.00 -6.10 9.02
N LEU A 90 7.49 -5.71 10.20
CA LEU A 90 6.07 -5.67 10.47
C LEU A 90 5.44 -4.49 9.73
N GLY A 91 4.46 -4.76 8.89
CA GLY A 91 3.71 -3.77 8.15
C GLY A 91 2.64 -3.09 8.99
N PHE A 92 1.42 -3.07 8.49
CA PHE A 92 0.29 -2.46 9.18
C PHE A 92 -0.37 -3.41 10.17
N LEU A 93 -1.03 -2.82 11.16
CA LEU A 93 -1.91 -3.52 12.08
C LEU A 93 -3.36 -3.15 11.76
N ALA A 94 -4.24 -4.14 11.75
CA ALA A 94 -5.67 -3.96 11.50
C ALA A 94 -6.50 -4.80 12.47
N ARG A 95 -7.81 -4.58 12.46
CA ARG A 95 -8.77 -5.31 13.30
C ARG A 95 -9.90 -5.82 12.45
N TYR A 96 -10.25 -7.09 12.59
CA TYR A 96 -11.47 -7.66 12.05
C TYR A 96 -12.72 -7.11 12.77
N PRO A 97 -13.91 -7.19 12.16
CA PRO A 97 -15.16 -6.81 12.82
C PRO A 97 -15.39 -7.57 14.14
N GLY A 98 -14.92 -8.81 14.25
CA GLY A 98 -14.96 -9.64 15.45
C GLY A 98 -14.05 -9.19 16.60
N GLY A 99 -13.16 -8.22 16.35
CA GLY A 99 -12.26 -7.65 17.35
C GLY A 99 -10.84 -8.21 17.31
N GLU A 100 -10.59 -9.28 16.56
CA GLU A 100 -9.27 -9.89 16.44
C GLU A 100 -8.29 -8.94 15.73
N VAL A 101 -7.11 -8.80 16.31
CA VAL A 101 -6.04 -7.98 15.73
C VAL A 101 -5.19 -8.82 14.79
N VAL A 102 -4.87 -8.24 13.65
CA VAL A 102 -3.98 -8.83 12.66
C VAL A 102 -2.87 -7.87 12.27
N ALA A 103 -1.78 -8.42 11.75
CA ALA A 103 -0.67 -7.67 11.19
C ALA A 103 -0.42 -8.09 9.75
N PHE A 104 -0.11 -7.12 8.89
CA PHE A 104 0.34 -7.35 7.52
C PHE A 104 1.86 -7.42 7.46
N THR A 105 2.38 -8.28 6.58
CA THR A 105 3.79 -8.33 6.16
C THR A 105 3.87 -8.91 4.74
N ALA A 106 5.07 -9.10 4.18
CA ALA A 106 5.20 -9.77 2.88
C ALA A 106 4.95 -11.28 2.97
N GLY A 107 4.38 -11.85 1.91
CA GLY A 107 4.05 -13.28 1.85
C GLY A 107 5.27 -14.18 1.96
N HIS A 108 6.37 -13.81 1.28
CA HIS A 108 7.63 -14.57 1.37
C HIS A 108 8.21 -14.61 2.78
N CYS A 109 7.88 -13.67 3.66
CA CYS A 109 8.30 -13.69 5.07
C CYS A 109 7.76 -14.89 5.84
N ALA A 110 6.57 -15.39 5.46
CA ALA A 110 6.03 -16.63 6.02
C ALA A 110 6.78 -17.88 5.54
N GLU A 111 7.37 -17.82 4.35
CA GLU A 111 8.10 -18.95 3.74
C GLU A 111 9.51 -19.13 4.32
N LEU A 112 10.08 -18.08 4.91
CA LEU A 112 11.46 -18.07 5.43
C LEU A 112 11.70 -19.08 6.55
N ALA A 113 10.66 -19.52 7.22
CA ALA A 113 10.74 -20.55 8.26
C ALA A 113 11.01 -21.97 7.73
N GLY A 114 11.10 -22.12 6.41
CA GLY A 114 11.06 -23.43 5.78
C GLY A 114 9.65 -24.06 5.88
N LYS A 115 9.54 -25.34 5.57
CA LYS A 115 8.25 -26.04 5.66
C LYS A 115 7.88 -26.19 7.13
N ALA A 116 6.82 -25.49 7.55
CA ALA A 116 6.19 -25.76 8.83
C ALA A 116 5.79 -27.25 8.91
N ARG A 117 5.84 -27.83 10.08
CA ARG A 117 5.37 -29.21 10.28
C ARG A 117 3.91 -29.32 9.86
N PRO A 118 3.46 -30.46 9.28
CA PRO A 118 2.08 -30.63 8.89
C PRO A 118 1.13 -30.26 10.03
N GLY A 119 0.13 -29.42 9.75
CA GLY A 119 -0.85 -28.93 10.73
C GLY A 119 -0.37 -27.87 11.69
N ARG A 120 0.79 -27.26 11.45
CA ARG A 120 1.30 -26.10 12.21
C ARG A 120 1.43 -24.89 11.32
N SER A 121 1.00 -23.73 11.82
CA SER A 121 1.27 -22.43 11.19
C SER A 121 2.64 -21.92 11.61
N PRO A 122 3.36 -21.21 10.72
CA PRO A 122 4.57 -20.49 11.09
C PRO A 122 4.26 -19.45 12.17
N VAL A 123 5.21 -19.26 13.09
CA VAL A 123 5.09 -18.31 14.22
C VAL A 123 5.86 -17.05 13.89
N ALA A 124 5.19 -15.90 13.97
CA ALA A 124 5.81 -14.59 13.88
C ALA A 124 6.31 -14.13 15.24
N ARG A 125 7.53 -13.59 15.27
CA ARG A 125 8.19 -13.07 16.46
C ARG A 125 8.73 -11.67 16.16
N TYR A 126 8.53 -10.73 17.06
CA TYR A 126 9.15 -9.40 16.92
C TYR A 126 10.51 -9.35 17.64
N LEU A 127 11.40 -8.52 17.10
CA LEU A 127 12.75 -8.35 17.65
C LEU A 127 12.73 -7.41 18.86
N THR A 128 13.39 -7.82 19.93
CA THR A 128 13.49 -7.06 21.19
C THR A 128 14.87 -6.43 21.35
N SER A 129 14.97 -5.33 22.09
CA SER A 129 16.22 -4.59 22.32
C SER A 129 17.33 -5.40 23.02
N GLY A 130 16.98 -6.50 23.67
CA GLY A 130 17.93 -7.44 24.27
C GLY A 130 18.61 -8.41 23.31
N GLY A 131 18.42 -8.25 21.99
CA GLY A 131 18.99 -9.14 20.97
C GLY A 131 18.22 -10.46 20.78
N GLY A 132 17.06 -10.61 21.43
CA GLY A 132 16.17 -11.75 21.30
C GLY A 132 14.94 -11.43 20.45
N SER A 133 14.01 -12.39 20.42
CA SER A 133 12.71 -12.21 19.77
C SER A 133 11.61 -12.83 20.61
N THR A 134 10.41 -12.23 20.55
CA THR A 134 9.24 -12.68 21.32
C THR A 134 8.11 -13.06 20.36
N PRO A 135 7.45 -14.24 20.52
CA PRO A 135 6.29 -14.61 19.74
C PRO A 135 5.18 -13.58 19.92
N PHE A 136 4.44 -13.28 18.85
CA PHE A 136 3.27 -12.39 18.93
C PHE A 136 2.09 -12.84 18.08
N GLY A 137 2.26 -13.84 17.22
CA GLY A 137 1.17 -14.31 16.38
C GLY A 137 1.56 -15.48 15.48
N GLU A 138 0.57 -15.93 14.73
CA GLU A 138 0.68 -17.01 13.75
C GLU A 138 0.25 -16.53 12.36
N TYR A 139 0.91 -16.99 11.32
CA TYR A 139 0.51 -16.70 9.95
C TYR A 139 -0.76 -17.46 9.60
N ILE A 140 -1.85 -16.73 9.33
CA ILE A 140 -3.15 -17.29 8.92
C ILE A 140 -3.37 -17.23 7.42
N LYS A 141 -2.64 -16.36 6.72
CA LYS A 141 -2.65 -16.23 5.26
C LYS A 141 -1.25 -15.84 4.78
N ALA A 142 -0.78 -16.49 3.73
CA ALA A 142 0.38 -16.05 2.99
C ALA A 142 0.13 -16.31 1.49
N THR A 143 0.30 -15.28 0.69
CA THR A 143 0.11 -15.33 -0.75
C THR A 143 1.36 -14.81 -1.42
N ARG A 144 1.90 -15.59 -2.35
CA ARG A 144 2.94 -15.19 -3.27
C ARG A 144 2.55 -15.63 -4.65
N SER A 145 2.31 -14.70 -5.55
CA SER A 145 1.83 -15.01 -6.89
C SER A 145 2.78 -14.48 -7.96
N THR A 146 2.80 -15.12 -9.10
CA THR A 146 3.52 -14.66 -10.30
C THR A 146 2.97 -13.34 -10.86
N ARG A 147 1.78 -12.92 -10.40
CA ARG A 147 1.15 -11.64 -10.76
C ARG A 147 1.58 -10.48 -9.86
N GLY A 148 2.58 -10.69 -9.00
CA GLY A 148 3.17 -9.64 -8.14
C GLY A 148 2.48 -9.44 -6.79
N GLN A 149 1.52 -10.27 -6.42
CA GLN A 149 0.96 -10.26 -5.06
C GLN A 149 1.90 -11.04 -4.13
N ASP A 150 2.36 -10.39 -3.08
CA ASP A 150 3.25 -10.97 -2.08
C ASP A 150 2.89 -10.35 -0.70
N ILE A 151 1.92 -10.98 -0.01
CA ILE A 151 1.33 -10.47 1.21
C ILE A 151 1.00 -11.60 2.18
N ALA A 152 1.21 -11.38 3.45
CA ALA A 152 0.80 -12.28 4.52
C ALA A 152 0.03 -11.54 5.61
N ILE A 153 -0.85 -12.28 6.27
CA ILE A 153 -1.61 -11.85 7.44
C ILE A 153 -1.20 -12.73 8.63
N ILE A 154 -0.81 -12.08 9.71
CA ILE A 154 -0.47 -12.68 11.00
C ILE A 154 -1.62 -12.39 11.96
N GLN A 155 -2.25 -13.41 12.53
CA GLN A 155 -3.18 -13.25 13.64
C GLN A 155 -2.37 -12.96 14.91
N VAL A 156 -2.59 -11.81 15.53
CA VAL A 156 -1.91 -11.44 16.79
C VAL A 156 -2.53 -12.18 17.96
N VAL A 157 -1.70 -12.83 18.77
CA VAL A 157 -2.14 -13.63 19.90
C VAL A 157 -1.44 -13.17 21.17
N GLY A 158 -2.22 -12.72 22.15
CA GLY A 158 -1.73 -12.45 23.51
C GLY A 158 -0.71 -11.31 23.63
N ALA A 159 -0.59 -10.45 22.61
CA ALA A 159 0.34 -9.34 22.60
C ALA A 159 -0.39 -7.98 22.53
N ASP A 160 0.05 -7.04 23.36
CA ASP A 160 -0.28 -5.62 23.19
C ASP A 160 0.52 -5.07 21.99
N VAL A 161 -0.10 -4.23 21.17
CA VAL A 161 0.47 -3.74 19.89
C VAL A 161 0.59 -2.22 19.86
N ALA A 162 1.54 -1.71 19.06
CA ALA A 162 1.67 -0.28 18.75
C ALA A 162 1.44 -0.05 17.26
N PRO A 163 0.27 0.47 16.87
CA PRO A 163 -0.20 0.45 15.49
C PRO A 163 0.47 1.46 14.55
N ILE A 164 1.21 2.44 15.07
CA ILE A 164 1.84 3.49 14.25
C ILE A 164 3.34 3.44 14.41
N ALA A 165 4.06 3.46 13.28
CA ALA A 165 5.48 3.70 13.27
C ALA A 165 5.76 5.12 13.80
N ARG A 166 6.63 5.26 14.80
CA ARG A 166 6.98 6.54 15.42
C ARG A 166 7.48 7.61 14.43
N SER A 167 7.95 7.18 13.27
CA SER A 167 8.49 8.03 12.20
C SER A 167 7.42 8.56 11.24
N ILE A 168 6.16 8.12 11.34
CA ILE A 168 5.05 8.52 10.48
C ILE A 168 4.08 9.39 11.28
N GLY A 169 3.58 10.44 10.64
CA GLY A 169 2.52 11.29 11.20
C GLY A 169 1.14 10.60 11.18
N PRO A 170 0.06 11.36 11.44
CA PRO A 170 -1.30 10.84 11.41
C PRO A 170 -1.64 10.16 10.09
N VAL A 171 -2.21 8.95 10.17
CA VAL A 171 -2.68 8.18 9.01
C VAL A 171 -4.19 8.33 8.92
N ARG A 172 -4.71 8.77 7.76
CA ARG A 172 -6.14 9.06 7.55
C ARG A 172 -6.97 7.91 7.01
N GLY A 173 -6.34 6.78 6.70
CA GLY A 173 -7.02 5.62 6.11
C GLY A 173 -6.13 4.87 5.13
N VAL A 174 -6.76 4.14 4.21
CA VAL A 174 -6.09 3.36 3.16
C VAL A 174 -6.39 4.00 1.81
N SER A 175 -5.36 4.22 0.99
CA SER A 175 -5.53 4.74 -0.36
C SER A 175 -6.05 3.68 -1.33
N SER A 176 -6.97 4.07 -2.18
CA SER A 176 -7.35 3.31 -3.37
C SER A 176 -6.30 3.44 -4.49
N THR A 177 -6.36 2.53 -5.45
CA THR A 177 -5.53 2.58 -6.66
C THR A 177 -5.79 3.86 -7.48
N GLU A 178 -7.04 4.27 -7.56
CA GLU A 178 -7.49 5.47 -8.28
C GLU A 178 -6.94 6.74 -7.65
N GLU A 179 -7.01 6.87 -6.32
CA GLU A 179 -6.44 8.01 -5.60
C GLU A 179 -4.94 8.12 -5.82
N LEU A 180 -4.21 7.00 -5.71
CA LEU A 180 -2.76 6.99 -5.92
C LEU A 180 -2.39 7.41 -7.37
N ARG A 181 -3.11 6.91 -8.37
CA ARG A 181 -2.88 7.27 -9.78
C ARG A 181 -3.18 8.72 -10.06
N ALA A 182 -4.31 9.22 -9.56
CA ALA A 182 -4.75 10.60 -9.80
C ALA A 182 -3.89 11.63 -9.06
N GLY A 183 -3.58 11.38 -7.80
CA GLY A 183 -2.89 12.33 -6.93
C GLY A 183 -1.38 12.23 -6.98
N ARG A 184 -0.81 11.11 -7.45
CA ARG A 184 0.64 10.83 -7.51
C ARG A 184 1.40 11.33 -6.28
N PRO A 185 0.99 10.90 -5.06
CA PRO A 185 1.62 11.35 -3.83
C PRO A 185 3.07 10.87 -3.76
N GLU A 186 3.85 11.45 -2.86
CA GLU A 186 5.14 10.90 -2.51
C GLU A 186 4.95 9.57 -1.79
N ILE A 187 5.76 8.57 -2.13
CA ILE A 187 5.75 7.27 -1.44
C ILE A 187 6.79 7.28 -0.33
N CYS A 188 6.37 6.89 0.86
CA CYS A 188 7.26 6.69 2.01
C CYS A 188 7.20 5.23 2.46
N VAL A 189 8.33 4.64 2.73
CA VAL A 189 8.44 3.28 3.30
C VAL A 189 9.08 3.33 4.68
N VAL A 190 8.80 2.34 5.50
CA VAL A 190 9.50 2.15 6.78
C VAL A 190 10.02 0.73 6.84
N GLY A 191 11.31 0.58 6.59
CA GLY A 191 12.02 -0.68 6.73
C GLY A 191 12.59 -0.86 8.12
N ALA A 192 12.64 -2.09 8.61
CA ALA A 192 13.26 -2.37 9.91
C ALA A 192 14.77 -2.08 9.91
N ARG A 193 15.42 -2.21 8.76
CA ARG A 193 16.86 -1.95 8.62
C ARG A 193 17.16 -0.51 8.22
N THR A 194 16.45 0.00 7.21
CA THR A 194 16.75 1.31 6.66
C THR A 194 16.02 2.46 7.37
N GLY A 195 14.94 2.16 8.12
CA GLY A 195 14.08 3.19 8.70
C GLY A 195 13.14 3.81 7.67
N ARG A 196 12.77 5.09 7.87
CA ARG A 196 11.85 5.80 6.98
C ARG A 196 12.60 6.51 5.85
N HIS A 197 12.20 6.23 4.63
CA HIS A 197 12.62 6.95 3.42
C HIS A 197 11.41 7.27 2.55
N CYS A 198 11.49 8.36 1.81
CA CYS A 198 10.45 8.78 0.90
C CYS A 198 11.03 9.02 -0.50
N GLY A 199 10.21 8.83 -1.53
CA GLY A 199 10.61 8.97 -2.92
C GLY A 199 9.40 9.08 -3.85
N VAL A 200 9.60 8.85 -5.12
CA VAL A 200 8.61 9.10 -6.16
C VAL A 200 7.77 7.86 -6.43
N LEU A 201 6.44 8.02 -6.51
CA LEU A 201 5.55 7.00 -7.05
C LEU A 201 5.86 6.80 -8.54
N ASP A 202 6.28 5.59 -8.90
CA ASP A 202 6.56 5.23 -10.29
C ASP A 202 5.28 4.72 -10.99
N ASP A 203 4.70 3.62 -10.50
CA ASP A 203 3.47 3.03 -11.06
C ASP A 203 2.59 2.39 -9.98
N VAL A 204 1.30 2.29 -10.30
CA VAL A 204 0.31 1.49 -9.55
C VAL A 204 -0.45 0.62 -10.53
N SER A 205 -0.31 -0.69 -10.45
CA SER A 205 -0.91 -1.64 -11.38
C SER A 205 -1.42 -2.90 -10.69
N GLY A 206 -2.72 -3.17 -10.82
CA GLY A 206 -3.38 -4.29 -10.15
C GLY A 206 -3.22 -4.19 -8.63
N THR A 207 -2.55 -5.16 -8.03
CA THR A 207 -2.26 -5.20 -6.58
C THR A 207 -0.87 -4.66 -6.24
N ARG A 208 -0.13 -4.08 -7.19
CA ARG A 208 1.25 -3.66 -7.03
C ARG A 208 1.41 -2.15 -7.07
N VAL A 209 2.27 -1.63 -6.22
CA VAL A 209 2.83 -0.27 -6.26
C VAL A 209 4.33 -0.35 -6.50
N THR A 210 4.88 0.56 -7.30
CA THR A 210 6.33 0.69 -7.53
C THR A 210 6.79 2.12 -7.25
N TRP A 211 8.03 2.25 -6.82
CA TRP A 211 8.64 3.54 -6.50
C TRP A 211 10.11 3.60 -6.89
N ALA A 212 10.61 4.83 -6.97
CA ALA A 212 12.01 5.16 -7.19
C ALA A 212 12.54 6.14 -6.13
N GLY A 213 13.86 6.20 -5.97
CA GLY A 213 14.52 7.14 -5.05
C GLY A 213 14.45 6.76 -3.58
N ILE A 214 14.06 5.52 -3.25
CA ILE A 214 13.99 5.03 -1.87
C ILE A 214 15.02 3.94 -1.67
N PRO A 215 16.05 4.15 -0.84
CA PRO A 215 16.98 3.09 -0.47
C PRO A 215 16.26 2.06 0.42
N ALA A 216 16.41 0.80 0.10
CA ALA A 216 15.92 -0.31 0.90
C ALA A 216 16.80 -1.53 0.70
N VAL A 217 16.86 -2.41 1.70
CA VAL A 217 17.70 -3.60 1.69
C VAL A 217 16.91 -4.83 2.13
N GLU A 218 17.51 -6.00 2.00
CA GLU A 218 16.96 -7.23 2.55
C GLU A 218 16.68 -7.08 4.05
N GLY A 219 15.49 -7.51 4.49
CA GLY A 219 15.01 -7.30 5.87
C GLY A 219 13.98 -6.17 6.00
N ASP A 220 13.89 -5.26 5.03
CA ASP A 220 12.83 -4.24 4.96
C ASP A 220 11.52 -4.81 4.40
N SER A 221 11.57 -5.99 3.79
CA SER A 221 10.41 -6.74 3.28
C SER A 221 9.28 -6.81 4.30
N GLY A 222 8.06 -6.54 3.87
CA GLY A 222 6.88 -6.51 4.74
C GLY A 222 6.64 -5.18 5.44
N GLY A 223 7.61 -4.27 5.42
CA GLY A 223 7.48 -2.93 6.00
C GLY A 223 6.35 -2.13 5.36
N PRO A 224 5.76 -1.18 6.09
CA PRO A 224 4.63 -0.41 5.60
C PRO A 224 5.05 0.58 4.51
N VAL A 225 4.20 0.66 3.49
CA VAL A 225 4.26 1.66 2.41
C VAL A 225 3.14 2.67 2.63
N TYR A 226 3.48 3.95 2.68
CA TYR A 226 2.55 5.07 2.86
C TYR A 226 2.57 5.99 1.64
N ALA A 227 1.46 6.66 1.41
CA ALA A 227 1.38 7.84 0.55
C ALA A 227 1.43 9.09 1.43
N ARG A 228 2.35 10.02 1.15
CA ARG A 228 2.39 11.34 1.74
C ARG A 228 1.77 12.34 0.76
N TRP A 229 0.70 12.98 1.19
CA TRP A 229 -0.06 13.92 0.39
C TRP A 229 0.48 15.35 0.52
N PRO A 230 0.18 16.26 -0.43
CA PRO A 230 0.67 17.64 -0.39
C PRO A 230 0.28 18.42 0.86
N ASP A 231 -0.81 18.05 1.53
CA ASP A 231 -1.25 18.62 2.81
C ASP A 231 -0.50 18.09 4.03
N GLY A 232 0.51 17.22 3.81
CA GLY A 232 1.33 16.62 4.85
C GLY A 232 0.72 15.39 5.52
N SER A 233 -0.51 15.00 5.19
CA SER A 233 -1.14 13.79 5.72
C SER A 233 -0.59 12.52 5.09
N PHE A 234 -0.80 11.39 5.77
CA PHE A 234 -0.43 10.07 5.30
C PHE A 234 -1.65 9.17 5.11
N THR A 235 -1.58 8.28 4.13
CA THR A 235 -2.50 7.15 3.99
C THR A 235 -1.71 5.86 3.85
N ALA A 236 -2.25 4.75 4.32
CA ALA A 236 -1.67 3.43 4.13
C ALA A 236 -1.85 2.99 2.67
N VAL A 237 -0.82 2.39 2.10
CA VAL A 237 -0.82 1.90 0.71
C VAL A 237 -0.66 0.39 0.67
N GLY A 238 0.40 -0.14 1.26
CA GLY A 238 0.74 -1.55 1.12
C GLY A 238 1.93 -1.97 1.95
N VAL A 239 2.50 -3.12 1.62
CA VAL A 239 3.71 -3.65 2.26
C VAL A 239 4.83 -3.82 1.24
N ILE A 240 6.09 -3.61 1.67
CA ILE A 240 7.29 -3.79 0.83
C ILE A 240 7.41 -5.26 0.45
N ASN A 241 7.57 -5.55 -0.84
CA ASN A 241 7.81 -6.91 -1.34
C ASN A 241 9.25 -7.10 -1.76
N THR A 242 9.69 -6.29 -2.72
CA THR A 242 10.99 -6.41 -3.35
C THR A 242 11.70 -5.08 -3.31
N VAL A 243 12.95 -5.12 -2.98
CA VAL A 243 13.85 -3.98 -3.07
C VAL A 243 14.87 -4.24 -4.17
N HIS A 244 15.23 -3.20 -4.90
CA HIS A 244 16.26 -3.32 -5.90
C HIS A 244 17.62 -3.17 -5.21
N THR A 245 18.37 -4.25 -5.20
CA THR A 245 19.71 -4.29 -4.60
C THR A 245 20.77 -4.63 -5.65
N ARG A 246 22.00 -4.23 -5.40
CA ARG A 246 23.16 -4.66 -6.17
C ARG A 246 23.64 -6.03 -5.67
N THR A 247 24.59 -6.60 -6.38
CA THR A 247 25.21 -7.88 -6.00
C THR A 247 25.94 -7.85 -4.65
N ASP A 248 26.35 -6.65 -4.20
CA ASP A 248 26.95 -6.42 -2.89
C ASP A 248 25.91 -6.23 -1.77
N GLY A 249 24.61 -6.35 -2.09
CA GLY A 249 23.50 -6.22 -1.14
C GLY A 249 23.07 -4.78 -0.84
N THR A 250 23.69 -3.78 -1.49
CA THR A 250 23.30 -2.37 -1.28
C THR A 250 22.05 -2.00 -2.06
N GLY A 251 21.20 -1.15 -1.49
CA GLY A 251 19.98 -0.67 -2.14
C GLY A 251 20.26 0.24 -3.34
N THR A 252 19.51 0.11 -4.41
CA THR A 252 19.61 0.91 -5.63
C THR A 252 18.58 2.03 -5.72
N GLY A 253 17.73 2.18 -4.69
CA GLY A 253 16.76 3.26 -4.59
C GLY A 253 15.45 3.03 -5.31
N GLY A 254 15.05 1.78 -5.47
CA GLY A 254 13.74 1.42 -6.01
C GLY A 254 13.17 0.17 -5.37
N GLY A 255 11.88 -0.05 -5.56
CA GLY A 255 11.22 -1.24 -5.03
C GLY A 255 9.78 -1.39 -5.45
N THR A 256 9.18 -2.46 -4.98
CA THR A 256 7.77 -2.80 -5.20
C THR A 256 7.09 -3.18 -3.90
N GLY A 257 5.78 -2.95 -3.84
CA GLY A 257 4.94 -3.37 -2.73
C GLY A 257 3.61 -3.96 -3.20
N THR A 258 2.96 -4.71 -2.32
CA THR A 258 1.57 -5.17 -2.50
C THR A 258 0.62 -4.23 -1.77
N LEU A 259 -0.43 -3.78 -2.48
CA LEU A 259 -1.51 -2.97 -1.93
C LEU A 259 -2.32 -3.77 -0.90
N ILE A 260 -2.71 -3.14 0.22
CA ILE A 260 -3.53 -3.78 1.27
C ILE A 260 -5.02 -3.46 1.15
N ALA A 261 -5.41 -2.49 0.33
CA ALA A 261 -6.79 -2.01 0.22
C ALA A 261 -7.80 -3.14 -0.01
N ALA A 262 -7.51 -4.04 -0.97
CA ALA A 262 -8.39 -5.15 -1.29
C ALA A 262 -8.55 -6.16 -0.12
N ASP A 263 -7.49 -6.42 0.65
CA ASP A 263 -7.57 -7.30 1.82
C ASP A 263 -8.35 -6.64 2.97
N ILE A 264 -8.16 -5.33 3.17
CA ILE A 264 -8.91 -4.54 4.16
C ILE A 264 -10.40 -4.55 3.83
N GLU A 265 -10.76 -4.24 2.58
CA GLU A 265 -12.14 -4.19 2.12
C GLU A 265 -12.83 -5.58 2.15
N ALA A 266 -12.20 -6.59 1.55
CA ALA A 266 -12.77 -7.94 1.45
C ALA A 266 -13.02 -8.60 2.82
N ASN A 267 -12.34 -8.17 3.86
CA ASN A 267 -12.46 -8.68 5.21
C ASN A 267 -13.08 -7.67 6.20
N GLU A 268 -13.60 -6.54 5.70
CA GLU A 268 -14.19 -5.47 6.51
C GLU A 268 -13.30 -5.01 7.68
N MET A 269 -11.99 -5.06 7.47
CA MET A 269 -11.02 -4.72 8.52
C MET A 269 -10.94 -3.20 8.73
N THR A 270 -10.66 -2.81 9.96
CA THR A 270 -10.30 -1.42 10.30
C THR A 270 -8.81 -1.33 10.57
N LEU A 271 -8.13 -0.44 9.86
CA LEU A 271 -6.72 -0.16 10.10
C LEU A 271 -6.55 0.46 11.50
N LEU A 272 -5.59 -0.03 12.28
CA LEU A 272 -5.29 0.54 13.58
C LEU A 272 -4.37 1.76 13.45
N GLY A 273 -4.57 2.75 14.34
CA GLY A 273 -3.77 3.97 14.35
C GLY A 273 -4.15 5.00 13.29
N VAL A 274 -5.35 4.91 12.77
CA VAL A 274 -5.99 5.94 11.93
C VAL A 274 -6.62 6.99 12.85
N SER A 275 -6.41 8.27 12.54
CA SER A 275 -6.94 9.42 13.29
C SER A 275 -7.97 10.20 12.45
#